data_9f0e3084e795708c07dde9c864909897
#
_entry.id   9f0e3084e795708c07dde9c864909897
#
_cell.length_a   1.000
_cell.length_b   1.000
_cell.length_c   1.000
_cell.angle_alpha   90.00
_cell.angle_beta   90.00
_cell.angle_gamma   90.00
#
_symmetry.space_group_name_H-M   'P 1'
#
loop_
_entity.id
_entity.type
_entity.pdbx_description
1 polymer ?
#
loop_
_entity_poly.entity_id
_entity_poly.type
_entity_poly.pdbx_seq_one_letter_code
_entity_poly.pdbx_strand_id
1 'polypeptide(L)'
;MKIYYLHFKPNADVNYLHLFSLYDLADYNPATKAYDTINYTSIPKLAALLPYSNSTLNRLLVNDEYKDFLSIEKDNRTIILNSSVIKESNNNCFVRLTNKEIAYLRQEEDNLLCKYYIYLKYYCSLAKKAGTKQDFTAKQFLSAIGYSTNSQSQLDKISSYNKKLKEKGLIIITTYRDELGHTRNIYKTTEC
;
A
#
# COMPACT_ATOMS: atom_id res chain seq x y z
N MET A 1 -12.49 10.99 -8.49
CA MET A 1 -11.80 10.23 -7.43
C MET A 1 -10.38 9.93 -7.92
N LYS A 2 -9.35 10.39 -7.19
CA LYS A 2 -7.95 10.04 -7.53
C LYS A 2 -7.73 8.55 -7.25
N ILE A 3 -7.04 7.88 -8.16
CA ILE A 3 -6.68 6.47 -8.04
C ILE A 3 -5.18 6.37 -8.20
N TYR A 4 -4.56 5.60 -7.32
CA TYR A 4 -3.13 5.38 -7.30
C TYR A 4 -2.83 3.91 -7.49
N TYR A 5 -1.76 3.62 -8.22
CA TYR A 5 -1.25 2.27 -8.41
C TYR A 5 0.06 2.14 -7.63
N LEU A 6 0.12 1.15 -6.76
CA LEU A 6 1.25 0.92 -5.88
C LEU A 6 1.84 -0.45 -6.17
N HIS A 7 3.17 -0.53 -6.31
CA HIS A 7 3.85 -1.82 -6.47
C HIS A 7 3.64 -2.71 -5.24
N PHE A 8 3.32 -3.98 -5.45
CA PHE A 8 3.15 -4.93 -4.36
C PHE A 8 4.48 -5.59 -3.99
N LYS A 9 5.04 -5.16 -2.87
CA LYS A 9 6.31 -5.67 -2.34
C LYS A 9 6.21 -5.75 -0.81
N PRO A 10 5.60 -6.81 -0.27
CA PRO A 10 5.22 -6.86 1.15
C PRO A 10 6.41 -6.85 2.11
N ASN A 11 7.56 -7.42 1.71
CA ASN A 11 8.78 -7.50 2.51
C ASN A 11 9.71 -6.28 2.36
N ALA A 12 9.34 -5.27 1.55
CA ALA A 12 10.16 -4.06 1.43
C ALA A 12 10.20 -3.28 2.74
N ASP A 13 11.37 -2.76 3.10
CA ASP A 13 11.52 -1.83 4.23
C ASP A 13 11.10 -0.40 3.84
N VAL A 14 9.83 -0.28 3.48
CA VAL A 14 9.21 0.95 3.01
C VAL A 14 8.24 1.50 4.03
N ASN A 15 8.31 2.79 4.31
CA ASN A 15 7.27 3.50 5.03
C ASN A 15 6.21 4.02 4.05
N TYR A 16 5.08 3.31 3.98
CA TYR A 16 3.97 3.67 3.09
C TYR A 16 3.32 5.01 3.45
N LEU A 17 3.36 5.44 4.70
CA LEU A 17 2.85 6.76 5.12
C LEU A 17 3.62 7.90 4.43
N HIS A 18 4.94 7.74 4.29
CA HIS A 18 5.76 8.68 3.54
C HIS A 18 5.43 8.69 2.04
N LEU A 19 5.27 7.51 1.44
CA LEU A 19 4.84 7.39 0.03
C LEU A 19 3.47 8.04 -0.19
N PHE A 20 2.49 7.76 0.67
CA PHE A 20 1.15 8.32 0.54
C PHE A 20 1.14 9.85 0.62
N SER A 21 2.06 10.44 1.40
CA SER A 21 2.21 11.90 1.45
C SER A 21 2.74 12.47 0.13
N LEU A 22 3.62 11.74 -0.58
CA LEU A 22 4.05 12.12 -1.92
C LEU A 22 2.91 11.97 -2.94
N TYR A 23 2.13 10.89 -2.86
CA TYR A 23 0.98 10.70 -3.76
C TYR A 23 -0.03 11.86 -3.68
N ASP A 24 -0.22 12.46 -2.51
CA ASP A 24 -1.12 13.61 -2.37
C ASP A 24 -0.65 14.85 -3.15
N LEU A 25 0.68 15.01 -3.28
CA LEU A 25 1.30 16.12 -4.03
C LEU A 25 1.36 15.86 -5.54
N ALA A 26 1.06 14.63 -5.99
CA ALA A 26 1.20 14.28 -7.40
C ALA A 26 0.17 14.97 -8.28
N ASP A 27 0.67 15.56 -9.37
CA ASP A 27 -0.13 16.14 -10.44
C ASP A 27 -0.54 15.08 -11.46
N TYR A 28 -1.65 15.38 -12.17
CA TYR A 28 -2.11 14.55 -13.26
C TYR A 28 -1.20 14.69 -14.47
N ASN A 29 -0.68 13.57 -14.96
CA ASN A 29 0.13 13.49 -16.16
C ASN A 29 -0.71 12.99 -17.34
N PRO A 30 -0.96 13.83 -18.36
CA PRO A 30 -1.77 13.45 -19.52
C PRO A 30 -1.18 12.29 -20.35
N ALA A 31 0.16 12.19 -20.39
CA ALA A 31 0.84 11.15 -21.17
C ALA A 31 0.63 9.76 -20.56
N THR A 32 0.68 9.65 -19.23
CA THR A 32 0.48 8.39 -18.51
C THR A 32 -0.96 8.17 -18.07
N LYS A 33 -1.81 9.21 -18.16
CA LYS A 33 -3.19 9.23 -17.65
C LYS A 33 -3.27 8.83 -16.17
N ALA A 34 -2.29 9.25 -15.37
CA ALA A 34 -2.18 8.94 -13.95
C ALA A 34 -1.76 10.18 -13.14
N TYR A 35 -1.94 10.14 -11.82
CA TYR A 35 -1.36 11.10 -10.87
C TYR A 35 0.00 10.56 -10.44
N ASP A 36 1.05 10.93 -11.15
CA ASP A 36 2.36 10.30 -11.01
C ASP A 36 3.56 11.26 -11.04
N THR A 37 3.33 12.55 -11.20
CA THR A 37 4.43 13.52 -11.39
C THR A 37 4.42 14.56 -10.29
N ILE A 38 5.57 14.82 -9.65
CA ILE A 38 5.76 15.88 -8.67
C ILE A 38 6.91 16.75 -9.14
N ASN A 39 6.61 17.98 -9.57
CA ASN A 39 7.60 18.98 -9.93
C ASN A 39 8.00 19.77 -8.66
N TYR A 40 9.29 19.97 -8.45
CA TYR A 40 9.79 20.70 -7.30
C TYR A 40 10.89 21.69 -7.65
N THR A 41 10.97 22.80 -6.94
CA THR A 41 12.03 23.81 -7.15
C THR A 41 13.30 23.50 -6.35
N SER A 42 13.15 22.95 -5.17
CA SER A 42 14.22 22.45 -4.31
C SER A 42 13.69 21.45 -3.29
N ILE A 43 14.56 20.56 -2.81
CA ILE A 43 14.20 19.57 -1.80
C ILE A 43 13.69 20.20 -0.50
N PRO A 44 14.29 21.27 0.07
CA PRO A 44 13.74 21.92 1.25
C PRO A 44 12.32 22.48 1.05
N LYS A 45 12.02 23.05 -0.11
CA LYS A 45 10.66 23.54 -0.41
C LYS A 45 9.66 22.40 -0.54
N LEU A 46 10.06 21.30 -1.17
CA LEU A 46 9.21 20.10 -1.24
C LEU A 46 8.98 19.51 0.16
N ALA A 47 10.01 19.40 0.98
CA ALA A 47 9.89 18.90 2.36
C ALA A 47 8.94 19.74 3.22
N ALA A 48 8.90 21.07 3.00
CA ALA A 48 7.97 21.95 3.70
C ALA A 48 6.48 21.67 3.42
N LEU A 49 6.17 20.94 2.34
CA LEU A 49 4.81 20.50 1.99
C LEU A 49 4.46 19.11 2.54
N LEU A 50 5.41 18.44 3.18
CA LEU A 50 5.29 17.05 3.62
C LEU A 50 5.29 16.97 5.16
N PRO A 51 4.66 15.95 5.76
CA PRO A 51 4.60 15.79 7.22
C PRO A 51 5.90 15.20 7.80
N TYR A 52 7.04 15.33 7.12
CA TYR A 52 8.32 14.81 7.57
C TYR A 52 9.49 15.73 7.14
N SER A 53 10.64 15.55 7.80
CA SER A 53 11.79 16.43 7.63
C SER A 53 12.49 16.32 6.27
N ASN A 54 13.27 17.33 5.94
CA ASN A 54 14.14 17.33 4.75
C ASN A 54 15.11 16.12 4.73
N SER A 55 15.67 15.75 5.88
CA SER A 55 16.53 14.56 5.98
C SER A 55 15.79 13.26 5.69
N THR A 56 14.54 13.14 6.15
CA THR A 56 13.68 12.00 5.83
C THR A 56 13.36 11.95 4.35
N LEU A 57 13.03 13.08 3.72
CA LEU A 57 12.79 13.15 2.28
C LEU A 57 14.04 12.75 1.50
N ASN A 58 15.21 13.32 1.81
CA ASN A 58 16.46 12.96 1.14
C ASN A 58 16.74 11.45 1.26
N ARG A 59 16.58 10.87 2.45
CA ARG A 59 16.77 9.43 2.65
C ARG A 59 15.80 8.61 1.81
N LEU A 60 14.53 8.99 1.74
CA LEU A 60 13.54 8.33 0.91
C LEU A 60 13.93 8.36 -0.57
N LEU A 61 14.40 9.50 -1.07
CA LEU A 61 14.77 9.70 -2.47
C LEU A 61 16.03 8.94 -2.89
N VAL A 62 16.93 8.59 -1.97
CA VAL A 62 18.19 7.87 -2.27
C VAL A 62 18.19 6.42 -1.85
N ASN A 63 17.18 5.95 -1.09
CA ASN A 63 17.10 4.60 -0.61
C ASN A 63 16.60 3.66 -1.71
N ASP A 64 17.39 2.64 -2.02
CA ASP A 64 17.07 1.62 -3.03
C ASP A 64 15.75 0.88 -2.80
N GLU A 65 15.26 0.80 -1.57
CA GLU A 65 13.98 0.17 -1.26
C GLU A 65 12.79 0.89 -1.92
N TYR A 66 12.94 2.20 -2.21
CA TYR A 66 11.88 3.01 -2.83
C TYR A 66 11.94 3.05 -4.36
N LYS A 67 12.99 2.52 -5.00
CA LYS A 67 13.14 2.59 -6.46
C LYS A 67 12.02 1.90 -7.26
N ASP A 68 11.35 0.91 -6.67
CA ASP A 68 10.19 0.26 -7.28
C ASP A 68 8.92 1.13 -7.20
N PHE A 69 8.92 2.17 -6.36
CA PHE A 69 7.77 3.04 -6.11
C PHE A 69 7.90 4.41 -6.73
N LEU A 70 9.13 4.89 -6.89
CA LEU A 70 9.41 6.21 -7.46
C LEU A 70 10.76 6.25 -8.17
N SER A 71 10.89 7.18 -9.09
CA SER A 71 12.14 7.55 -9.74
C SER A 71 12.35 9.07 -9.72
N ILE A 72 13.57 9.52 -9.89
CA ILE A 72 13.93 10.93 -9.83
C ILE A 72 14.61 11.35 -11.12
N GLU A 73 14.03 12.31 -11.79
CA GLU A 73 14.66 13.02 -12.91
C GLU A 73 15.33 14.29 -12.39
N LYS A 74 16.63 14.21 -12.07
CA LYS A 74 17.36 15.31 -11.43
C LYS A 74 17.42 16.57 -12.31
N ASP A 75 17.60 16.41 -13.60
CA ASP A 75 17.71 17.52 -14.56
C ASP A 75 16.42 18.33 -14.63
N ASN A 76 15.28 17.65 -14.58
CA ASN A 76 13.95 18.24 -14.61
C ASN A 76 13.40 18.60 -13.23
N ARG A 77 14.11 18.23 -12.15
CA ARG A 77 13.63 18.35 -10.76
C ARG A 77 12.23 17.75 -10.59
N THR A 78 12.06 16.53 -11.09
CA THR A 78 10.80 15.83 -11.09
C THR A 78 10.95 14.51 -10.34
N ILE A 79 9.97 14.18 -9.49
CA ILE A 79 9.78 12.84 -8.93
C ILE A 79 8.66 12.20 -9.71
N ILE A 80 8.90 11.01 -10.24
CA ILE A 80 7.90 10.20 -10.92
C ILE A 80 7.52 9.06 -9.99
N LEU A 81 6.23 8.98 -9.66
CA LEU A 81 5.66 7.83 -8.96
C LEU A 81 5.43 6.73 -10.00
N ASN A 82 5.99 5.54 -9.78
CA ASN A 82 6.04 4.47 -10.78
C ASN A 82 4.67 3.79 -11.07
N SER A 83 3.57 4.51 -10.87
CA SER A 83 2.21 4.03 -11.09
C SER A 83 1.88 3.72 -12.55
N SER A 84 2.47 4.45 -13.51
CA SER A 84 2.26 4.25 -14.95
C SER A 84 3.02 3.04 -15.48
N VAL A 85 4.28 2.88 -15.10
CA VAL A 85 5.13 1.73 -15.48
C VAL A 85 4.50 0.42 -14.98
N ILE A 86 3.92 0.44 -13.80
CA ILE A 86 3.23 -0.70 -13.20
C ILE A 86 1.96 -1.08 -13.97
N LYS A 87 1.20 -0.08 -14.46
CA LYS A 87 -0.04 -0.28 -15.18
C LYS A 87 0.20 -0.90 -16.57
N GLU A 88 1.30 -0.56 -17.23
CA GLU A 88 1.65 -1.05 -18.57
C GLU A 88 2.40 -2.39 -18.51
N SER A 89 3.10 -2.68 -17.43
CA SER A 89 3.68 -4.00 -17.23
C SER A 89 2.55 -5.01 -17.01
N ASN A 90 2.49 -6.05 -17.84
CA ASN A 90 1.58 -7.20 -17.66
C ASN A 90 1.85 -8.00 -16.36
N ASN A 91 2.74 -7.52 -15.52
CA ASN A 91 3.02 -8.05 -14.18
C ASN A 91 1.90 -7.62 -13.23
N ASN A 92 1.08 -8.57 -12.80
CA ASN A 92 0.00 -8.39 -11.83
C ASN A 92 0.46 -8.00 -10.41
N CYS A 93 1.63 -7.39 -10.26
CA CYS A 93 2.25 -7.07 -8.96
C CYS A 93 1.94 -5.66 -8.48
N PHE A 94 0.70 -5.20 -8.61
CA PHE A 94 0.30 -3.89 -8.11
C PHE A 94 -1.02 -3.92 -7.34
N VAL A 95 -1.19 -2.92 -6.50
CA VAL A 95 -2.43 -2.65 -5.76
C VAL A 95 -3.00 -1.31 -6.18
N ARG A 96 -4.29 -1.27 -6.43
CA ARG A 96 -5.02 -0.05 -6.72
C ARG A 96 -5.60 0.52 -5.43
N LEU A 97 -5.24 1.76 -5.10
CA LEU A 97 -5.75 2.48 -3.93
C LEU A 97 -6.49 3.74 -4.35
N THR A 98 -7.54 4.06 -3.63
CA THR A 98 -8.28 5.32 -3.77
C THR A 98 -7.74 6.37 -2.81
N ASN A 99 -8.00 7.65 -3.08
CA ASN A 99 -7.63 8.73 -2.16
C ASN A 99 -8.32 8.62 -0.79
N LYS A 100 -9.52 8.02 -0.71
CA LYS A 100 -10.20 7.75 0.58
C LYS A 100 -9.46 6.73 1.43
N GLU A 101 -9.00 5.64 0.80
CA GLU A 101 -8.23 4.60 1.48
C GLU A 101 -6.90 5.16 1.99
N ILE A 102 -6.19 5.91 1.16
CA ILE A 102 -4.93 6.55 1.53
C ILE A 102 -5.13 7.54 2.68
N ALA A 103 -6.16 8.39 2.61
CA ALA A 103 -6.46 9.34 3.67
C ALA A 103 -6.74 8.65 5.02
N TYR A 104 -7.52 7.55 5.00
CA TYR A 104 -7.76 6.76 6.20
C TYR A 104 -6.48 6.13 6.76
N LEU A 105 -5.69 5.48 5.91
CA LEU A 105 -4.45 4.83 6.34
C LEU A 105 -3.44 5.83 6.93
N ARG A 106 -3.38 7.04 6.38
CA ARG A 106 -2.55 8.13 6.93
C ARG A 106 -3.03 8.61 8.29
N GLN A 107 -4.36 8.71 8.48
CA GLN A 107 -4.96 9.11 9.76
C GLN A 107 -4.64 8.11 10.89
N GLU A 108 -4.49 6.83 10.58
CA GLU A 108 -4.14 5.78 11.56
C GLU A 108 -2.66 5.80 11.97
N GLU A 109 -1.80 6.48 11.20
CA GLU A 109 -0.36 6.64 11.45
C GLU A 109 0.40 5.33 11.74
N ASP A 110 -0.12 4.20 11.26
CA ASP A 110 0.46 2.87 11.48
C ASP A 110 0.91 2.23 10.15
N ASN A 111 2.23 2.21 9.92
CA ASN A 111 2.80 1.64 8.70
C ASN A 111 2.53 0.13 8.56
N LEU A 112 2.42 -0.61 9.67
CA LEU A 112 2.09 -2.04 9.63
C LEU A 112 0.63 -2.26 9.18
N LEU A 113 -0.29 -1.39 9.61
CA LEU A 113 -1.66 -1.39 9.10
C LEU A 113 -1.69 -1.10 7.59
N CYS A 114 -0.88 -0.16 7.10
CA CYS A 114 -0.75 0.10 5.67
C CYS A 114 -0.28 -1.14 4.91
N LYS A 115 0.80 -1.79 5.37
CA LYS A 115 1.32 -3.04 4.79
C LYS A 115 0.24 -4.14 4.78
N TYR A 116 -0.48 -4.29 5.90
CA TYR A 116 -1.55 -5.28 6.02
C TYR A 116 -2.70 -5.02 5.04
N TYR A 117 -3.18 -3.78 4.94
CA TYR A 117 -4.26 -3.44 4.02
C TYR A 117 -3.86 -3.61 2.55
N ILE A 118 -2.64 -3.21 2.17
CA ILE A 118 -2.09 -3.43 0.83
C ILE A 118 -2.02 -4.94 0.50
N TYR A 119 -1.57 -5.75 1.48
CA TYR A 119 -1.53 -7.20 1.36
C TYR A 119 -2.92 -7.79 1.11
N LEU A 120 -3.90 -7.42 1.93
CA LEU A 120 -5.29 -7.83 1.78
C LEU A 120 -5.81 -7.51 0.38
N LYS A 121 -5.63 -6.26 -0.04
CA LYS A 121 -6.17 -5.75 -1.29
C LYS A 121 -5.56 -6.45 -2.50
N TYR A 122 -4.27 -6.73 -2.46
CA TYR A 122 -3.57 -7.49 -3.51
C TYR A 122 -4.18 -8.90 -3.68
N TYR A 123 -4.23 -9.66 -2.61
CA TYR A 123 -4.73 -11.04 -2.66
C TYR A 123 -6.23 -11.12 -2.95
N CYS A 124 -7.06 -10.22 -2.43
CA CYS A 124 -8.47 -10.13 -2.79
C CYS A 124 -8.65 -9.85 -4.29
N SER A 125 -7.81 -9.01 -4.88
CA SER A 125 -7.84 -8.73 -6.32
C SER A 125 -7.46 -9.95 -7.15
N LEU A 126 -6.45 -10.73 -6.74
CA LEU A 126 -6.07 -11.97 -7.41
C LEU A 126 -7.18 -13.01 -7.31
N ALA A 127 -7.76 -13.21 -6.14
CA ALA A 127 -8.85 -14.15 -5.93
C ALA A 127 -10.08 -13.81 -6.78
N LYS A 128 -10.42 -12.53 -6.89
CA LYS A 128 -11.50 -12.05 -7.74
C LYS A 128 -11.24 -12.38 -9.22
N LYS A 129 -10.02 -12.15 -9.73
CA LYS A 129 -9.63 -12.48 -11.10
C LYS A 129 -9.70 -14.00 -11.37
N ALA A 130 -9.30 -14.81 -10.39
CA ALA A 130 -9.32 -16.27 -10.47
C ALA A 130 -10.69 -16.88 -10.22
N GLY A 131 -11.71 -16.10 -9.83
CA GLY A 131 -13.03 -16.61 -9.42
C GLY A 131 -13.01 -17.45 -8.14
N THR A 132 -11.99 -17.27 -7.29
CA THR A 132 -11.78 -18.02 -6.05
C THR A 132 -12.10 -17.18 -4.81
N LYS A 133 -12.16 -17.83 -3.65
CA LYS A 133 -12.28 -17.15 -2.36
C LYS A 133 -10.89 -16.88 -1.83
N GLN A 134 -10.68 -15.68 -1.26
CA GLN A 134 -9.43 -15.38 -0.59
C GLN A 134 -9.54 -15.69 0.89
N ASP A 135 -8.91 -16.76 1.30
CA ASP A 135 -8.61 -17.05 2.69
C ASP A 135 -7.11 -16.99 2.92
N PHE A 136 -6.69 -16.29 3.94
CA PHE A 136 -5.33 -16.33 4.43
C PHE A 136 -5.31 -16.08 5.94
N THR A 137 -4.21 -16.44 6.57
CA THR A 137 -4.04 -16.29 8.01
C THR A 137 -3.16 -15.10 8.34
N ALA A 138 -3.32 -14.54 9.54
CA ALA A 138 -2.40 -13.52 10.05
C ALA A 138 -0.93 -14.00 10.01
N LYS A 139 -0.69 -15.30 10.24
CA LYS A 139 0.65 -15.89 10.16
C LYS A 139 1.26 -15.81 8.75
N GLN A 140 0.46 -16.04 7.70
CA GLN A 140 0.94 -15.91 6.31
C GLN A 140 1.34 -14.47 5.99
N PHE A 141 0.56 -13.48 6.44
CA PHE A 141 0.94 -12.08 6.29
C PHE A 141 2.22 -11.75 7.05
N LEU A 142 2.33 -12.12 8.33
CA LEU A 142 3.52 -11.86 9.14
C LEU A 142 4.77 -12.49 8.50
N SER A 143 4.66 -13.74 8.01
CA SER A 143 5.74 -14.40 7.27
C SER A 143 6.12 -13.62 6.01
N ALA A 144 5.14 -13.13 5.24
CA ALA A 144 5.38 -12.40 4.00
C ALA A 144 6.13 -11.08 4.21
N ILE A 145 6.01 -10.46 5.38
CA ILE A 145 6.73 -9.23 5.75
C ILE A 145 7.99 -9.48 6.60
N GLY A 146 8.40 -10.75 6.77
CA GLY A 146 9.59 -11.13 7.53
C GLY A 146 9.43 -11.06 9.06
N TYR A 147 8.21 -11.06 9.58
CA TYR A 147 7.94 -11.02 11.01
C TYR A 147 7.75 -12.42 11.59
N SER A 148 8.00 -12.56 12.91
CA SER A 148 7.76 -13.82 13.62
C SER A 148 6.27 -14.19 13.61
N THR A 149 5.98 -15.41 13.16
CA THR A 149 4.61 -15.96 13.10
C THR A 149 4.10 -16.49 14.44
N ASN A 150 4.98 -16.56 15.45
CA ASN A 150 4.65 -17.09 16.78
C ASN A 150 4.47 -15.97 17.84
N SER A 151 4.61 -14.71 17.45
CA SER A 151 4.41 -13.59 18.35
C SER A 151 2.92 -13.33 18.57
N GLN A 152 2.41 -13.65 19.75
CA GLN A 152 1.00 -13.42 20.10
C GLN A 152 0.62 -11.94 19.96
N SER A 153 1.49 -11.02 20.41
CA SER A 153 1.25 -9.58 20.30
C SER A 153 1.08 -9.11 18.86
N GLN A 154 1.82 -9.70 17.90
CA GLN A 154 1.65 -9.39 16.47
C GLN A 154 0.33 -9.95 15.93
N LEU A 155 -0.06 -11.16 16.34
CA LEU A 155 -1.33 -11.76 15.93
C LEU A 155 -2.52 -10.94 16.47
N ASP A 156 -2.46 -10.48 17.73
CA ASP A 156 -3.49 -9.63 18.34
C ASP A 156 -3.57 -8.27 17.60
N LYS A 157 -2.42 -7.73 17.18
CA LYS A 157 -2.37 -6.50 16.40
C LYS A 157 -3.07 -6.67 15.05
N ILE A 158 -2.84 -7.78 14.33
CA ILE A 158 -3.56 -8.08 13.07
C ILE A 158 -5.06 -8.25 13.32
N SER A 159 -5.47 -8.88 14.41
CA SER A 159 -6.88 -8.98 14.80
C SER A 159 -7.52 -7.59 15.01
N SER A 160 -6.81 -6.69 15.68
CA SER A 160 -7.24 -5.28 15.85
C SER A 160 -7.38 -4.57 14.51
N TYR A 161 -6.46 -4.78 13.57
CA TYR A 161 -6.54 -4.20 12.22
C TYR A 161 -7.77 -4.69 11.46
N ASN A 162 -8.10 -5.96 11.55
CA ASN A 162 -9.32 -6.51 10.96
C ASN A 162 -10.57 -5.78 11.46
N LYS A 163 -10.65 -5.54 12.77
CA LYS A 163 -11.75 -4.78 13.39
C LYS A 163 -11.81 -3.36 12.83
N LYS A 164 -10.71 -2.61 12.87
CA LYS A 164 -10.63 -1.24 12.37
C LYS A 164 -11.04 -1.13 10.89
N LEU A 165 -10.47 -1.96 10.02
CA LEU A 165 -10.76 -1.95 8.59
C LEU A 165 -12.23 -2.31 8.29
N LYS A 166 -12.80 -3.26 9.04
CA LYS A 166 -14.21 -3.64 8.93
C LYS A 166 -15.14 -2.50 9.38
N GLU A 167 -14.86 -1.85 10.50
CA GLU A 167 -15.63 -0.71 11.03
C GLU A 167 -15.62 0.47 10.05
N LYS A 168 -14.53 0.67 9.33
CA LYS A 168 -14.43 1.69 8.26
C LYS A 168 -15.03 1.25 6.92
N GLY A 169 -15.55 0.03 6.83
CA GLY A 169 -16.13 -0.50 5.61
C GLY A 169 -15.11 -0.74 4.48
N LEU A 170 -13.82 -0.83 4.80
CA LEU A 170 -12.77 -1.08 3.81
C LEU A 170 -12.63 -2.56 3.46
N ILE A 171 -13.02 -3.44 4.40
CA ILE A 171 -13.04 -4.88 4.18
C ILE A 171 -14.36 -5.49 4.67
N ILE A 172 -14.71 -6.61 4.05
CA ILE A 172 -15.76 -7.51 4.51
C ILE A 172 -15.09 -8.82 4.90
N ILE A 173 -15.40 -9.30 6.10
CA ILE A 173 -14.91 -10.58 6.61
C ILE A 173 -16.12 -11.49 6.79
N THR A 174 -16.10 -12.64 6.11
CA THR A 174 -17.06 -13.73 6.31
C THR A 174 -16.31 -14.97 6.77
N THR A 175 -16.95 -15.83 7.53
CA THR A 175 -16.35 -17.06 8.03
C THR A 175 -16.98 -18.26 7.36
N TYR A 176 -16.17 -19.32 7.18
CA TYR A 176 -16.65 -20.64 6.79
C TYR A 176 -15.90 -21.72 7.57
N ARG A 177 -16.41 -22.92 7.57
CA ARG A 177 -15.67 -24.09 8.06
C ARG A 177 -15.07 -24.83 6.88
N ASP A 178 -13.79 -25.15 6.98
CA ASP A 178 -13.13 -26.01 5.99
C ASP A 178 -13.52 -27.49 6.18
N GLU A 179 -13.04 -28.36 5.29
CA GLU A 179 -13.32 -29.79 5.32
C GLU A 179 -12.82 -30.50 6.59
N LEU A 180 -11.84 -29.88 7.27
CA LEU A 180 -11.31 -30.36 8.55
C LEU A 180 -12.04 -29.77 9.76
N GLY A 181 -13.09 -28.97 9.54
CA GLY A 181 -13.89 -28.33 10.58
C GLY A 181 -13.26 -27.05 11.17
N HIS A 182 -12.11 -26.56 10.66
CA HIS A 182 -11.50 -25.33 11.13
C HIS A 182 -12.26 -24.11 10.60
N THR A 183 -12.44 -23.11 11.46
CA THR A 183 -13.00 -21.81 11.05
C THR A 183 -11.96 -21.00 10.28
N ARG A 184 -12.31 -20.59 9.07
CA ARG A 184 -11.51 -19.77 8.18
C ARG A 184 -12.20 -18.44 7.90
N ASN A 185 -11.42 -17.37 7.75
CA ASN A 185 -11.91 -16.06 7.33
C ASN A 185 -11.73 -15.90 5.82
N ILE A 186 -12.80 -15.48 5.15
CA ILE A 186 -12.74 -15.01 3.77
C ILE A 186 -12.74 -13.49 3.80
N TYR A 187 -11.80 -12.91 3.07
CA TYR A 187 -11.64 -11.47 2.97
C TYR A 187 -12.12 -10.96 1.60
N LYS A 188 -12.81 -9.83 1.62
CA LYS A 188 -13.13 -9.04 0.42
C LYS A 188 -12.86 -7.58 0.72
N THR A 189 -12.29 -6.87 -0.23
CA THR A 189 -12.18 -5.41 -0.15
C THR A 189 -13.35 -4.76 -0.86
N THR A 190 -13.85 -3.65 -0.34
CA THR A 190 -15.11 -3.05 -0.78
C THR A 190 -15.04 -2.35 -2.14
N GLU A 191 -13.86 -2.03 -2.63
CA GLU A 191 -13.63 -1.33 -3.91
C GLU A 191 -12.73 -2.16 -4.87
N CYS A 192 -13.00 -3.44 -5.01
CA CYS A 192 -12.37 -4.29 -6.04
C CYS A 192 -13.28 -4.50 -7.24
#